data_7a48e1f2598ffa9d3e6ac5fbaad1d38b
#
_entry.id   7a48e1f2598ffa9d3e6ac5fbaad1d38b
#
_cell.length_a   1.000
_cell.length_b   1.000
_cell.length_c   1.000
_cell.angle_alpha   90.00
_cell.angle_beta   90.00
_cell.angle_gamma   90.00
#
_symmetry.space_group_name_H-M   'P 1'
#
loop_
_entity.id
_entity.type
_entity.pdbx_description
1 polymer ?
#
loop_
_entity_poly.entity_id
_entity_poly.type
_entity_poly.pdbx_seq_one_letter_code
_entity_poly.pdbx_strand_id
1 'polypeptide(L)' 'DDSSKLPPSQIKKIRIILEIIDNLEEVPDDLGFYKNLRPHLLGGDKKGFWSLDVTGNYRIIFRFENKDAFDLDYLDTH' A
#
# COMPACT_ATOMS: atom_id res chain seq x y z
N ASP A 1 5.48 19.27 0.24
CA ASP A 1 5.70 17.89 0.60
C ASP A 1 5.07 17.58 1.96
N ASP A 2 4.16 16.63 1.98
CA ASP A 2 3.41 16.31 3.19
C ASP A 2 4.17 15.40 4.15
N SER A 3 5.37 14.98 3.81
CA SER A 3 6.11 14.07 4.67
C SER A 3 6.39 14.65 6.06
N SER A 4 6.41 15.97 6.18
CA SER A 4 6.61 16.62 7.46
C SER A 4 5.48 16.36 8.46
N LYS A 5 4.32 15.93 7.98
CA LYS A 5 3.17 15.63 8.83
C LYS A 5 3.17 14.19 9.37
N LEU A 6 4.12 13.37 8.92
CA LEU A 6 4.16 11.97 9.29
C LEU A 6 5.24 11.73 10.34
N PRO A 7 4.99 10.83 11.31
CA PRO A 7 6.06 10.44 12.23
C PRO A 7 7.23 9.84 11.47
N PRO A 8 8.49 10.12 11.89
CA PRO A 8 9.66 9.58 11.19
C PRO A 8 9.63 8.07 11.00
N SER A 9 9.11 7.33 11.96
CA SER A 9 9.03 5.87 11.86
C SER A 9 8.10 5.44 10.73
N GLN A 10 7.02 6.18 10.51
CA GLN A 10 6.09 5.87 9.43
C GLN A 10 6.66 6.24 8.07
N ILE A 11 7.39 7.34 7.98
CA ILE A 11 8.02 7.75 6.72
C ILE A 11 8.95 6.64 6.20
N LYS A 12 9.75 6.08 7.08
CA LYS A 12 10.67 5.01 6.70
C LYS A 12 9.92 3.77 6.21
N LYS A 13 8.87 3.39 6.94
CA LYS A 13 8.07 2.24 6.56
C LYS A 13 7.31 2.47 5.25
N ILE A 14 6.78 3.67 5.06
CA ILE A 14 6.11 4.02 3.82
C ILE A 14 7.05 3.89 2.63
N ARG A 15 8.29 4.36 2.76
CA ARG A 15 9.28 4.23 1.69
C ARG A 15 9.54 2.77 1.33
N ILE A 16 9.65 1.92 2.34
CA ILE A 16 9.85 0.49 2.11
C ILE A 16 8.65 -0.10 1.36
N ILE A 17 7.45 0.25 1.78
CA ILE A 17 6.24 -0.26 1.14
C ILE A 17 6.12 0.24 -0.30
N LEU A 18 6.43 1.50 -0.55
CA LEU A 18 6.41 2.04 -1.91
C LEU A 18 7.40 1.32 -2.81
N GLU A 19 8.57 0.99 -2.28
CA GLU A 19 9.57 0.23 -3.02
C GLU A 19 9.07 -1.19 -3.32
N ILE A 20 8.40 -1.82 -2.38
CA ILE A 20 7.78 -3.13 -2.60
C ILE A 20 6.76 -3.05 -3.73
N ILE A 21 5.87 -2.04 -3.68
CA ILE A 21 4.84 -1.86 -4.70
C ILE A 21 5.46 -1.65 -6.07
N ASP A 22 6.54 -0.86 -6.12
CA ASP A 22 7.21 -0.54 -7.37
C ASP A 22 7.84 -1.77 -8.03
N ASN A 23 8.17 -2.78 -7.22
CA ASN A 23 8.80 -4.01 -7.70
C ASN A 23 7.84 -5.17 -7.90
N LEU A 24 6.54 -4.98 -7.67
CA LEU A 24 5.58 -6.04 -7.90
C LEU A 24 5.47 -6.35 -9.39
N GLU A 25 5.42 -7.63 -9.70
CA GLU A 25 5.24 -8.09 -11.09
C GLU A 25 3.93 -8.82 -11.26
N GLU A 26 3.56 -9.65 -10.30
CA GLU A 26 2.34 -10.45 -10.36
C GLU A 26 1.52 -10.26 -9.09
N VAL A 27 0.32 -9.74 -9.23
CA VAL A 27 -0.58 -9.52 -8.11
C VAL A 27 -1.81 -10.41 -8.31
N PRO A 28 -2.24 -11.15 -7.31
CA PRO A 28 -1.83 -11.10 -5.90
C PRO A 28 -0.62 -11.97 -5.52
N ASP A 29 -0.04 -12.71 -6.44
CA ASP A 29 0.97 -13.71 -6.11
C ASP A 29 2.15 -13.12 -5.32
N ASP A 30 2.69 -12.00 -5.79
CA ASP A 30 3.83 -11.36 -5.13
C ASP A 30 3.48 -10.81 -3.76
N LEU A 31 2.23 -10.46 -3.54
CA LEU A 31 1.79 -9.96 -2.25
C LEU A 31 1.84 -11.03 -1.16
N GLY A 32 1.87 -12.30 -1.56
CA GLY A 32 1.99 -13.40 -0.61
C GLY A 32 3.30 -13.37 0.19
N PHE A 33 4.34 -12.72 -0.33
CA PHE A 33 5.60 -12.57 0.37
C PHE A 33 5.54 -11.52 1.49
N TYR A 34 4.48 -10.74 1.53
CA TYR A 34 4.36 -9.59 2.43
C TYR A 34 3.13 -9.71 3.33
N LYS A 35 2.89 -10.91 3.86
CA LYS A 35 1.71 -11.16 4.71
C LYS A 35 1.68 -10.26 5.95
N ASN A 36 2.84 -9.84 6.41
CA ASN A 36 2.94 -8.92 7.55
C ASN A 36 2.33 -7.55 7.25
N LEU A 37 2.15 -7.19 5.99
CA LEU A 37 1.50 -5.95 5.58
C LEU A 37 -0.01 -6.13 5.38
N ARG A 38 -0.51 -7.34 5.60
CA ARG A 38 -1.93 -7.68 5.52
C ARG A 38 -2.56 -7.25 4.19
N PRO A 39 -2.00 -7.70 3.05
CA PRO A 39 -2.53 -7.31 1.76
C PRO A 39 -3.93 -7.85 1.56
N HIS A 40 -4.82 -7.01 1.06
CA HIS A 40 -6.18 -7.44 0.73
C HIS A 40 -6.79 -6.53 -0.31
N LEU A 41 -7.76 -7.07 -1.04
CA LEU A 41 -8.49 -6.35 -2.06
C LEU A 41 -9.69 -5.67 -1.41
N LEU A 42 -9.88 -4.40 -1.71
CA LEU A 42 -10.98 -3.63 -1.14
C LEU A 42 -12.25 -3.77 -1.98
N GLY A 43 -13.38 -3.52 -1.33
CA GLY A 43 -14.69 -3.51 -1.99
C GLY A 43 -15.36 -2.15 -1.85
N GLY A 44 -16.63 -2.08 -2.22
CA GLY A 44 -17.40 -0.84 -2.12
C GLY A 44 -16.81 0.26 -2.97
N ASP A 45 -16.71 1.46 -2.40
CA ASP A 45 -16.20 2.64 -3.10
C ASP A 45 -14.74 2.48 -3.54
N LYS A 46 -14.01 1.58 -2.92
CA LYS A 46 -12.59 1.34 -3.23
C LYS A 46 -12.39 0.04 -3.99
N LYS A 47 -13.43 -0.45 -4.64
CA LYS A 47 -13.34 -1.70 -5.40
C LYS A 47 -12.23 -1.62 -6.44
N GLY A 48 -11.40 -2.67 -6.47
CA GLY A 48 -10.28 -2.74 -7.39
C GLY A 48 -8.97 -2.23 -6.82
N PHE A 49 -9.00 -1.65 -5.61
CA PHE A 49 -7.77 -1.23 -4.93
C PHE A 49 -7.25 -2.33 -4.03
N TRP A 50 -5.94 -2.50 -4.03
CA TRP A 50 -5.23 -3.32 -3.05
C TRP A 50 -4.80 -2.45 -1.88
N SER A 51 -4.79 -3.02 -0.69
CA SER A 51 -4.45 -2.29 0.52
C SER A 51 -3.31 -2.99 1.24
N LEU A 52 -2.30 -2.22 1.66
CA LEU A 52 -1.21 -2.69 2.51
C LEU A 52 -1.18 -1.85 3.77
N ASP A 53 -1.14 -2.50 4.92
CA ASP A 53 -1.14 -1.79 6.20
C ASP A 53 0.23 -1.21 6.51
N VAL A 54 0.28 0.09 6.82
CA VAL A 54 1.49 0.73 7.33
C VAL A 54 1.54 0.55 8.84
N THR A 55 0.44 0.91 9.51
CA THR A 55 0.22 0.67 10.94
C THR A 55 -1.23 0.26 11.11
N GLY A 56 -1.66 0.08 12.35
CA GLY A 56 -3.06 -0.26 12.62
C GLY A 56 -4.05 0.80 12.12
N ASN A 57 -3.61 2.05 11.99
CA ASN A 57 -4.47 3.17 11.63
C ASN A 57 -4.25 3.69 10.21
N TYR A 58 -3.16 3.31 9.57
CA TYR A 58 -2.79 3.86 8.25
C TYR A 58 -2.53 2.74 7.27
N ARG A 59 -2.92 2.97 6.03
CA ARG A 59 -2.69 2.01 4.95
C ARG A 59 -2.39 2.73 3.65
N ILE A 60 -1.70 2.03 2.75
CA ILE A 60 -1.45 2.49 1.39
C ILE A 60 -2.33 1.65 0.48
N ILE A 61 -3.07 2.30 -0.41
CA ILE A 61 -3.87 1.61 -1.39
C ILE A 61 -3.34 1.92 -2.79
N PHE A 62 -3.57 0.99 -3.70
CA PHE A 62 -3.11 1.15 -5.08
C PHE A 62 -3.90 0.24 -5.99
N ARG A 63 -3.90 0.57 -7.27
CA ARG A 63 -4.38 -0.31 -8.33
C ARG A 63 -3.19 -0.94 -9.03
N PHE A 64 -3.38 -2.11 -9.60
CA PHE A 64 -2.32 -2.82 -10.27
C PHE A 64 -2.85 -3.42 -11.56
N GLU A 65 -2.18 -3.11 -12.68
CA GLU A 65 -2.58 -3.61 -13.99
C GLU A 65 -1.36 -3.60 -14.91
N ASN A 66 -1.21 -4.67 -15.69
CA ASN A 66 -0.11 -4.79 -16.68
C ASN A 66 1.27 -4.57 -16.04
N LYS A 67 1.48 -5.12 -14.86
CA LYS A 67 2.74 -5.03 -14.11
C LYS A 67 3.03 -3.63 -13.59
N ASP A 68 2.06 -2.74 -13.62
CA ASP A 68 2.21 -1.38 -13.11
C ASP A 68 1.27 -1.11 -11.96
N ALA A 69 1.80 -0.49 -10.91
CA ALA A 69 0.98 0.03 -9.82
C ALA A 69 0.67 1.49 -10.10
N PHE A 70 -0.57 1.88 -9.85
CA PHE A 70 -0.99 3.26 -10.11
C PHE A 70 -2.09 3.65 -9.14
N ASP A 71 -2.47 4.92 -9.15
CA ASP A 71 -3.48 5.49 -8.25
C ASP A 71 -3.16 5.21 -6.77
N LEU A 72 -1.90 5.37 -6.39
CA LEU A 72 -1.50 5.19 -5.00
C LEU A 72 -2.07 6.28 -4.11
N ASP A 73 -2.55 5.88 -2.94
CA ASP A 73 -3.07 6.82 -1.96
C ASP A 73 -2.72 6.33 -0.56
N TYR A 74 -2.68 7.24 0.38
CA TYR A 74 -2.37 6.98 1.77
C TYR A 74 -3.60 7.29 2.60
N LEU A 75 -4.15 6.29 3.26
CA LEU A 75 -5.41 6.43 4.00
C LEU A 75 -5.19 6.35 5.50
N ASP A 76 -5.88 7.23 6.22
CA ASP A 76 -6.02 7.20 7.66
C ASP A 76 -7.37 6.56 7.96
N THR A 77 -7.36 5.48 8.72
CA THR A 77 -8.56 4.70 9.00
C THR A 77 -9.09 4.89 10.43
N HIS A 78 -8.72 5.97 11.05
CA HIS A 78 -9.26 6.30 12.38
C HIS A 78 -10.76 6.50 12.35
#